data_4aaa8e67579a501fc142e1d55edcfe3e
#
_entry.id   4aaa8e67579a501fc142e1d55edcfe3e
#
_cell.length_a   1.000
_cell.length_b   1.000
_cell.length_c   1.000
_cell.angle_alpha   90.00
_cell.angle_beta   90.00
_cell.angle_gamma   90.00
#
_symmetry.space_group_name_H-M   'P 1'
#
loop_
_entity.id
_entity.type
_entity.pdbx_description
1 polymer ?
#
loop_
_entity_poly.entity_id
_entity_poly.type
_entity_poly.pdbx_seq_one_letter_code
_entity_poly.pdbx_strand_id
1 'polypeptide(L)'
;MKYELIGKNNILEPIETVLRNRGIEDIQSFFNISEKDTIHWSKLRNMDRAVDCLLGHVKKGSKVFVQTDSDPDGYTSAATLIDYLKKAYPTINLVWRLHEGKEHGIILKTIPDDADLVIIPDAGSNQFKEHKTLKEKGIDVIVLDHHDCDRDSEDAIVVNSQLSPEYHNKQFSGVGITYKFCKALDERLNLKMADNYLDLVAIGNIADSQDMRIPETRYYVDKGLKKIKNKLLKALYDKQTFSTKGIVNIKSTEFYINPLMNACIRVGTMEEKTQMMKALLGSDETIYYKRKDIYEPIEVNTARLLGNIKNRQGKLRDKGVELIEEKIEGKNLLQNKLLIVDVTNILDKNLTGLVANKLKDKYKRGTLLVRYNTEKEVVTGSIRGYDKGELKDLKLFLQKLKLFDFVEGHANAAGLQIKPEKLIEANEKINELLKDIETDTSLHDVDFIISSKQLKKQFIKDIHKHQDLWGHQLDEPLLAIKDVEVNRDEIYLNGKTTKTLKFESKGIEYIKFFSSESEWIALKDHGERLVLDVVGKCSVNEWNGETKSQIVIEDYAVTQVKKKQILF
;
A
#
# COMPACT_ATOMS: atom_id res chain seq x y z
N MET A 1 1.49 0.77 -26.75
CA MET A 1 2.06 1.66 -25.72
C MET A 1 1.82 3.11 -26.12
N LYS A 2 1.19 3.91 -25.24
CA LYS A 2 1.01 5.36 -25.38
C LYS A 2 1.67 6.03 -24.17
N TYR A 3 2.18 7.25 -24.31
CA TYR A 3 2.71 8.01 -23.16
C TYR A 3 2.48 9.51 -23.34
N GLU A 4 2.28 10.19 -22.24
CA GLU A 4 2.09 11.64 -22.16
C GLU A 4 3.02 12.25 -21.12
N LEU A 5 3.50 13.46 -21.39
CA LEU A 5 4.36 14.19 -20.47
C LEU A 5 3.51 14.85 -19.37
N ILE A 6 3.84 14.60 -18.10
CA ILE A 6 3.11 15.14 -16.95
C ILE A 6 3.21 16.66 -16.86
N GLY A 7 4.36 17.24 -17.23
CA GLY A 7 4.61 18.66 -17.08
C GLY A 7 5.84 19.13 -17.87
N LYS A 8 6.75 19.84 -17.23
CA LYS A 8 7.98 20.31 -17.87
C LYS A 8 8.95 19.15 -18.12
N ASN A 9 9.73 19.24 -19.20
CA ASN A 9 10.73 18.25 -19.62
C ASN A 9 12.16 18.84 -19.57
N ASN A 10 12.60 19.28 -18.38
CA ASN A 10 13.96 19.81 -18.22
C ASN A 10 14.91 18.72 -17.72
N ILE A 11 15.64 18.07 -18.64
CA ILE A 11 16.60 17.00 -18.35
C ILE A 11 17.89 17.48 -17.68
N LEU A 12 18.14 18.79 -17.60
CA LEU A 12 19.34 19.35 -16.98
C LEU A 12 19.18 19.45 -15.44
N GLU A 13 17.96 19.56 -14.96
CA GLU A 13 17.61 19.64 -13.54
C GLU A 13 16.53 18.59 -13.20
N PRO A 14 16.88 17.29 -13.31
CA PRO A 14 15.86 16.24 -13.30
C PRO A 14 15.06 16.16 -12.00
N ILE A 15 15.71 16.28 -10.85
CA ILE A 15 15.04 16.17 -9.54
C ILE A 15 14.11 17.35 -9.31
N GLU A 16 14.58 18.57 -9.58
CA GLU A 16 13.77 19.77 -9.45
C GLU A 16 12.55 19.73 -10.39
N THR A 17 12.77 19.27 -11.62
CA THR A 17 11.69 19.10 -12.62
C THR A 17 10.61 18.16 -12.14
N VAL A 18 10.99 16.98 -11.61
CA VAL A 18 10.02 16.01 -11.07
C VAL A 18 9.26 16.60 -9.90
N LEU A 19 9.94 17.23 -8.94
CA LEU A 19 9.30 17.81 -7.76
C LEU A 19 8.29 18.90 -8.15
N ARG A 20 8.65 19.79 -9.07
CA ARG A 20 7.73 20.82 -9.59
C ARG A 20 6.54 20.21 -10.35
N ASN A 21 6.77 19.20 -11.16
CA ASN A 21 5.71 18.48 -11.87
C ASN A 21 4.74 17.77 -10.91
N ARG A 22 5.17 17.46 -9.67
CA ARG A 22 4.34 16.90 -8.57
C ARG A 22 3.72 17.98 -7.69
N GLY A 23 3.84 19.27 -8.05
CA GLY A 23 3.26 20.41 -7.32
C GLY A 23 4.08 20.90 -6.12
N ILE A 24 5.36 20.51 -6.02
CA ILE A 24 6.27 21.01 -4.98
C ILE A 24 6.97 22.24 -5.54
N GLU A 25 6.54 23.41 -5.12
CA GLU A 25 7.08 24.69 -5.60
C GLU A 25 8.33 25.11 -4.82
N ASP A 26 8.31 24.97 -3.50
CA ASP A 26 9.45 25.29 -2.62
C ASP A 26 10.34 24.05 -2.41
N ILE A 27 11.24 23.85 -3.37
CA ILE A 27 12.19 22.73 -3.37
C ILE A 27 13.14 22.79 -2.17
N GLN A 28 13.54 24.00 -1.77
CA GLN A 28 14.47 24.15 -0.66
C GLN A 28 13.83 23.74 0.67
N SER A 29 12.63 24.19 0.96
CA SER A 29 11.87 23.75 2.14
C SER A 29 11.61 22.25 2.11
N PHE A 30 11.28 21.70 0.93
CA PHE A 30 11.04 20.27 0.76
C PHE A 30 12.25 19.40 1.16
N PHE A 31 13.48 19.83 0.84
CA PHE A 31 14.70 19.11 1.25
C PHE A 31 15.12 19.38 2.70
N ASN A 32 14.67 20.47 3.30
CA ASN A 32 15.05 20.90 4.65
C ASN A 32 13.92 20.74 5.67
N ILE A 33 13.04 19.75 5.46
CA ILE A 33 11.93 19.44 6.37
C ILE A 33 12.46 19.18 7.78
N SER A 34 11.83 19.82 8.75
CA SER A 34 12.21 19.82 10.16
C SER A 34 10.99 19.66 11.07
N GLU A 35 11.21 19.60 12.39
CA GLU A 35 10.12 19.57 13.37
C GLU A 35 9.16 20.77 13.28
N LYS A 36 9.63 21.91 12.76
CA LYS A 36 8.81 23.12 12.57
C LYS A 36 7.70 22.94 11.52
N ASP A 37 7.85 21.95 10.64
CA ASP A 37 6.89 21.61 9.60
C ASP A 37 5.81 20.65 10.11
N THR A 38 5.85 20.28 11.39
CA THR A 38 4.83 19.47 12.03
C THR A 38 3.74 20.32 12.67
N ILE A 39 2.54 19.78 12.73
CA ILE A 39 1.38 20.45 13.30
C ILE A 39 1.21 19.99 14.75
N HIS A 40 1.05 20.94 15.67
CA HIS A 40 0.84 20.60 17.07
C HIS A 40 -0.48 19.84 17.27
N TRP A 41 -0.48 18.85 18.18
CA TRP A 41 -1.63 17.99 18.46
C TRP A 41 -2.90 18.77 18.87
N SER A 42 -2.76 19.93 19.50
CA SER A 42 -3.87 20.78 19.91
C SER A 42 -4.73 21.32 18.75
N LYS A 43 -4.26 21.18 17.51
CA LYS A 43 -5.02 21.51 16.30
C LYS A 43 -5.99 20.39 15.90
N LEU A 44 -5.88 19.22 16.49
CA LEU A 44 -6.86 18.14 16.35
C LEU A 44 -8.04 18.38 17.31
N ARG A 45 -9.21 18.56 16.74
CA ARG A 45 -10.45 18.72 17.48
C ARG A 45 -10.67 17.56 18.45
N ASN A 46 -11.24 17.82 19.61
CA ASN A 46 -11.53 16.86 20.68
C ASN A 46 -10.30 16.21 21.35
N MET A 47 -9.07 16.58 20.99
CA MET A 47 -7.86 15.95 21.54
C MET A 47 -7.77 16.12 23.06
N ASP A 48 -7.98 17.34 23.59
CA ASP A 48 -7.99 17.60 25.04
C ASP A 48 -9.07 16.80 25.75
N ARG A 49 -10.29 16.71 25.17
CA ARG A 49 -11.39 15.91 25.73
C ARG A 49 -11.03 14.44 25.79
N ALA A 50 -10.39 13.89 24.75
CA ALA A 50 -9.95 12.50 24.71
C ALA A 50 -8.89 12.21 25.78
N VAL A 51 -7.91 13.11 25.92
CA VAL A 51 -6.89 13.02 26.98
C VAL A 51 -7.53 13.06 28.38
N ASP A 52 -8.40 14.03 28.64
CA ASP A 52 -9.07 14.18 29.95
C ASP A 52 -9.95 12.97 30.28
N CYS A 53 -10.67 12.42 29.28
CA CYS A 53 -11.47 11.20 29.43
C CYS A 53 -10.59 10.02 29.82
N LEU A 54 -9.50 9.75 29.09
CA LEU A 54 -8.57 8.67 29.42
C LEU A 54 -8.00 8.83 30.83
N LEU A 55 -7.49 10.02 31.18
CA LEU A 55 -6.91 10.28 32.50
C LEU A 55 -7.92 10.09 33.62
N GLY A 56 -9.18 10.47 33.37
CA GLY A 56 -10.29 10.21 34.31
C GLY A 56 -10.50 8.72 34.58
N HIS A 57 -10.48 7.89 33.51
CA HIS A 57 -10.61 6.44 33.62
C HIS A 57 -9.40 5.79 34.30
N VAL A 58 -8.18 6.20 33.93
CA VAL A 58 -6.94 5.72 34.58
C VAL A 58 -6.99 5.99 36.08
N LYS A 59 -7.36 7.20 36.49
CA LYS A 59 -7.48 7.56 37.92
C LYS A 59 -8.50 6.72 38.68
N LYS A 60 -9.59 6.29 38.02
CA LYS A 60 -10.64 5.43 38.60
C LYS A 60 -10.25 3.93 38.61
N GLY A 61 -9.17 3.53 37.96
CA GLY A 61 -8.79 2.12 37.76
C GLY A 61 -9.74 1.38 36.81
N SER A 62 -10.40 2.11 35.91
CA SER A 62 -11.37 1.60 34.94
C SER A 62 -10.75 0.56 33.98
N LYS A 63 -11.60 -0.35 33.50
CA LYS A 63 -11.22 -1.30 32.46
C LYS A 63 -11.24 -0.64 31.08
N VAL A 64 -10.05 -0.48 30.49
CA VAL A 64 -9.87 0.07 29.16
C VAL A 64 -9.78 -1.05 28.14
N PHE A 65 -10.58 -1.00 27.10
CA PHE A 65 -10.58 -1.96 26.01
C PHE A 65 -10.12 -1.30 24.72
N VAL A 66 -9.12 -1.90 24.04
CA VAL A 66 -8.61 -1.44 22.75
C VAL A 66 -8.96 -2.45 21.66
N GLN A 67 -9.66 -2.02 20.63
CA GLN A 67 -9.99 -2.84 19.48
C GLN A 67 -9.11 -2.45 18.29
N THR A 68 -8.37 -3.43 17.72
CA THR A 68 -7.37 -3.22 16.69
C THR A 68 -7.99 -3.40 15.31
N ASP A 69 -7.80 -2.46 14.41
CA ASP A 69 -8.29 -2.60 13.03
C ASP A 69 -7.47 -3.58 12.18
N SER A 70 -8.04 -4.02 11.04
CA SER A 70 -7.58 -5.19 10.27
C SER A 70 -6.63 -4.83 9.12
N ASP A 71 -5.66 -3.96 9.36
CA ASP A 71 -4.56 -3.66 8.44
C ASP A 71 -3.28 -3.26 9.21
N PRO A 72 -2.15 -3.00 8.51
CA PRO A 72 -0.91 -2.65 9.20
C PRO A 72 -0.97 -1.30 9.92
N ASP A 73 -1.77 -0.32 9.46
CA ASP A 73 -1.93 0.95 10.17
C ASP A 73 -2.69 0.73 11.48
N GLY A 74 -3.78 -0.03 11.48
CA GLY A 74 -4.51 -0.41 12.70
C GLY A 74 -3.66 -1.17 13.70
N TYR A 75 -2.82 -2.11 13.23
CA TYR A 75 -1.90 -2.84 14.12
C TYR A 75 -0.81 -1.94 14.70
N THR A 76 -0.22 -1.05 13.92
CA THR A 76 0.80 -0.10 14.41
C THR A 76 0.18 0.96 15.32
N SER A 77 -1.04 1.40 15.05
CA SER A 77 -1.84 2.30 15.89
C SER A 77 -2.12 1.69 17.26
N ALA A 78 -2.67 0.47 17.28
CA ALA A 78 -2.97 -0.23 18.53
C ALA A 78 -1.68 -0.56 19.30
N ALA A 79 -0.62 -1.02 18.64
CA ALA A 79 0.66 -1.31 19.29
C ALA A 79 1.26 -0.06 19.93
N THR A 80 1.25 1.08 19.23
CA THR A 80 1.71 2.37 19.75
C THR A 80 0.94 2.76 21.01
N LEU A 81 -0.40 2.74 20.95
CA LEU A 81 -1.26 3.13 22.06
C LEU A 81 -1.08 2.21 23.27
N ILE A 82 -1.18 0.89 23.06
CA ILE A 82 -1.14 -0.10 24.14
C ILE A 82 0.21 -0.09 24.85
N ASP A 83 1.30 -0.09 24.11
CA ASP A 83 2.64 -0.11 24.70
C ASP A 83 2.94 1.22 25.41
N TYR A 84 2.54 2.36 24.81
CA TYR A 84 2.65 3.66 25.45
C TYR A 84 1.90 3.70 26.78
N LEU A 85 0.61 3.31 26.79
CA LEU A 85 -0.23 3.35 27.99
C LEU A 85 0.29 2.41 29.09
N LYS A 86 0.75 1.21 28.76
CA LYS A 86 1.33 0.27 29.72
C LYS A 86 2.63 0.78 30.33
N LYS A 87 3.43 1.53 29.59
CA LYS A 87 4.66 2.15 30.10
C LYS A 87 4.39 3.40 30.92
N ALA A 88 3.43 4.24 30.51
CA ALA A 88 3.03 5.42 31.25
C ALA A 88 2.28 5.06 32.55
N TYR A 89 1.49 3.99 32.51
CA TYR A 89 0.66 3.50 33.61
C TYR A 89 0.81 1.98 33.75
N PRO A 90 1.88 1.48 34.44
CA PRO A 90 2.13 0.04 34.55
C PRO A 90 1.00 -0.77 35.17
N THR A 91 0.13 -0.14 35.96
CA THR A 91 -1.02 -0.77 36.64
C THR A 91 -2.34 -0.60 35.89
N ILE A 92 -2.32 -0.05 34.66
CA ILE A 92 -3.54 0.16 33.88
C ILE A 92 -4.25 -1.18 33.61
N ASN A 93 -5.55 -1.22 33.89
CA ASN A 93 -6.39 -2.37 33.54
C ASN A 93 -6.77 -2.30 32.06
N LEU A 94 -5.82 -2.69 31.18
CA LEU A 94 -5.98 -2.60 29.73
C LEU A 94 -5.99 -3.97 29.10
N VAL A 95 -7.06 -4.25 28.36
CA VAL A 95 -7.23 -5.43 27.51
C VAL A 95 -7.39 -5.01 26.05
N TRP A 96 -7.00 -5.88 25.13
CA TRP A 96 -7.09 -5.59 23.70
C TRP A 96 -7.54 -6.81 22.90
N ARG A 97 -8.09 -6.58 21.73
CA ARG A 97 -8.54 -7.63 20.83
C ARG A 97 -8.23 -7.29 19.38
N LEU A 98 -7.87 -8.33 18.61
CA LEU A 98 -7.73 -8.31 17.17
C LEU A 98 -9.04 -8.72 16.49
N HIS A 99 -9.29 -8.18 15.32
CA HIS A 99 -10.41 -8.57 14.48
C HIS A 99 -10.20 -9.91 13.78
N GLU A 100 -11.29 -10.57 13.47
CA GLU A 100 -11.33 -11.77 12.64
C GLU A 100 -11.54 -11.40 11.16
N GLY A 101 -10.71 -11.95 10.28
CA GLY A 101 -10.84 -11.70 8.83
C GLY A 101 -10.62 -10.23 8.47
N LYS A 102 -11.64 -9.64 7.84
CA LYS A 102 -11.69 -8.21 7.43
C LYS A 102 -12.71 -7.42 8.23
N GLU A 103 -12.97 -7.79 9.46
CA GLU A 103 -13.76 -6.94 10.36
C GLU A 103 -13.06 -5.59 10.50
N HIS A 104 -13.82 -4.52 10.62
CA HIS A 104 -13.33 -3.14 10.66
C HIS A 104 -14.09 -2.33 11.70
N GLY A 105 -13.39 -1.45 12.42
CA GLY A 105 -13.97 -0.54 13.39
C GLY A 105 -14.55 -1.22 14.61
N ILE A 106 -15.68 -0.72 15.12
CA ILE A 106 -16.33 -1.17 16.36
C ILE A 106 -17.17 -2.41 16.10
N ILE A 107 -16.82 -3.52 16.75
CA ILE A 107 -17.58 -4.77 16.71
C ILE A 107 -18.18 -5.01 18.09
N LEU A 108 -19.40 -4.55 18.33
CA LEU A 108 -20.08 -4.54 19.63
C LEU A 108 -20.05 -5.89 20.37
N LYS A 109 -20.30 -7.00 19.66
CA LYS A 109 -20.32 -8.36 20.24
C LYS A 109 -19.00 -8.80 20.86
N THR A 110 -17.92 -8.09 20.61
CA THR A 110 -16.56 -8.44 21.05
C THR A 110 -16.05 -7.58 22.18
N ILE A 111 -16.77 -6.53 22.52
CA ILE A 111 -16.45 -5.62 23.62
C ILE A 111 -16.89 -6.29 24.93
N PRO A 112 -16.01 -6.40 25.93
CA PRO A 112 -16.39 -6.93 27.24
C PRO A 112 -17.52 -6.11 27.90
N ASP A 113 -18.50 -6.78 28.49
CA ASP A 113 -19.63 -6.09 29.15
C ASP A 113 -19.20 -5.27 30.38
N ASP A 114 -18.04 -5.56 30.94
CA ASP A 114 -17.41 -4.86 32.06
C ASP A 114 -16.34 -3.84 31.63
N ALA A 115 -16.30 -3.45 30.36
CA ALA A 115 -15.47 -2.36 29.89
C ALA A 115 -16.07 -1.01 30.31
N ASP A 116 -15.24 -0.09 30.81
CA ASP A 116 -15.63 1.27 31.16
C ASP A 116 -15.28 2.27 30.04
N LEU A 117 -14.22 2.00 29.32
CA LEU A 117 -13.71 2.81 28.20
C LEU A 117 -13.31 1.92 27.03
N VAL A 118 -13.77 2.28 25.85
CA VAL A 118 -13.36 1.66 24.57
C VAL A 118 -12.54 2.66 23.77
N ILE A 119 -11.35 2.27 23.32
CA ILE A 119 -10.52 3.10 22.42
C ILE A 119 -10.35 2.36 21.10
N ILE A 120 -10.69 3.05 20.02
CA ILE A 120 -10.61 2.54 18.65
C ILE A 120 -9.57 3.36 17.89
N PRO A 121 -8.34 2.88 17.76
CA PRO A 121 -7.36 3.50 16.88
C PRO A 121 -7.60 3.06 15.43
N ASP A 122 -7.47 4.02 14.51
CA ASP A 122 -7.49 3.82 13.05
C ASP A 122 -8.85 3.42 12.45
N ALA A 123 -9.95 3.57 13.17
CA ALA A 123 -11.27 3.27 12.62
C ALA A 123 -12.39 3.84 13.50
N GLY A 124 -13.62 3.84 12.99
CA GLY A 124 -14.81 4.00 13.78
C GLY A 124 -15.50 5.36 13.67
N SER A 125 -14.94 6.35 13.00
CA SER A 125 -15.47 7.72 12.97
C SER A 125 -16.95 7.83 12.56
N ASN A 126 -17.44 6.99 11.65
CA ASN A 126 -18.82 7.02 11.15
C ASN A 126 -19.75 5.99 11.80
N GLN A 127 -19.31 5.29 12.86
CA GLN A 127 -20.10 4.24 13.51
C GLN A 127 -21.02 4.79 14.61
N PHE A 128 -21.86 5.75 14.27
CA PHE A 128 -22.74 6.47 15.20
C PHE A 128 -23.72 5.58 15.96
N LYS A 129 -24.16 4.47 15.37
CA LYS A 129 -25.06 3.50 16.03
C LYS A 129 -24.34 2.74 17.14
N GLU A 130 -23.11 2.33 16.87
CA GLU A 130 -22.24 1.65 17.82
C GLU A 130 -21.84 2.59 18.95
N HIS A 131 -21.50 3.86 18.65
CA HIS A 131 -21.23 4.90 19.65
C HIS A 131 -22.42 5.05 20.60
N LYS A 132 -23.62 5.24 20.07
CA LYS A 132 -24.84 5.38 20.84
C LYS A 132 -25.10 4.14 21.71
N THR A 133 -24.97 2.95 21.16
CA THR A 133 -25.19 1.69 21.90
C THR A 133 -24.22 1.56 23.07
N LEU A 134 -22.95 1.94 22.92
CA LEU A 134 -21.96 1.90 24.00
C LEU A 134 -22.27 2.95 25.07
N LYS A 135 -22.62 4.17 24.67
CA LYS A 135 -23.02 5.23 25.60
C LYS A 135 -24.26 4.85 26.41
N GLU A 136 -25.27 4.21 25.79
CA GLU A 136 -26.46 3.70 26.47
C GLU A 136 -26.13 2.61 27.52
N LYS A 137 -25.01 1.88 27.31
CA LYS A 137 -24.45 0.93 28.29
C LYS A 137 -23.56 1.58 29.36
N GLY A 138 -23.37 2.90 29.31
CA GLY A 138 -22.50 3.62 30.24
C GLY A 138 -20.99 3.46 29.93
N ILE A 139 -20.65 3.04 28.71
CA ILE A 139 -19.26 2.85 28.25
C ILE A 139 -18.83 4.08 27.45
N ASP A 140 -17.79 4.74 27.89
CA ASP A 140 -17.19 5.86 27.12
C ASP A 140 -16.40 5.36 25.92
N VAL A 141 -16.38 6.14 24.83
CA VAL A 141 -15.71 5.78 23.57
C VAL A 141 -14.77 6.90 23.14
N ILE A 142 -13.53 6.55 22.85
CA ILE A 142 -12.53 7.39 22.17
C ILE A 142 -12.20 6.77 20.82
N VAL A 143 -12.34 7.53 19.75
CA VAL A 143 -11.96 7.17 18.39
C VAL A 143 -10.76 8.03 18.00
N LEU A 144 -9.66 7.40 17.54
CA LEU A 144 -8.44 8.04 17.05
C LEU A 144 -8.26 7.67 15.58
N ASP A 145 -8.83 8.44 14.66
CA ASP A 145 -9.05 8.02 13.27
C ASP A 145 -8.68 9.12 12.27
N HIS A 146 -8.58 8.77 11.00
CA HIS A 146 -8.21 9.68 9.92
C HIS A 146 -9.08 9.51 8.67
N HIS A 147 -9.91 8.48 8.62
CA HIS A 147 -10.80 8.20 7.49
C HIS A 147 -11.82 9.32 7.27
N ASP A 148 -12.37 9.38 6.05
CA ASP A 148 -13.44 10.32 5.72
C ASP A 148 -14.57 10.20 6.74
N CYS A 149 -15.02 11.34 7.26
CA CYS A 149 -15.99 11.40 8.32
C CYS A 149 -17.06 12.45 8.01
N ASP A 150 -18.33 12.02 8.06
CA ASP A 150 -19.47 12.85 7.69
C ASP A 150 -19.73 13.98 8.69
N ARG A 151 -19.59 13.68 9.99
CA ARG A 151 -19.83 14.60 11.09
C ARG A 151 -19.21 14.13 12.40
N ASP A 152 -19.11 15.02 13.39
CA ASP A 152 -18.72 14.66 14.74
C ASP A 152 -19.79 13.81 15.46
N SER A 153 -19.39 12.98 16.40
CA SER A 153 -20.29 12.16 17.20
C SER A 153 -20.75 12.89 18.47
N GLU A 154 -22.02 12.70 18.83
CA GLU A 154 -22.57 13.17 20.12
C GLU A 154 -22.34 12.14 21.23
N ASP A 155 -22.07 10.89 20.87
CA ASP A 155 -22.05 9.74 21.77
C ASP A 155 -20.63 9.17 21.98
N ALA A 156 -19.62 9.67 21.25
CA ALA A 156 -18.22 9.32 21.37
C ALA A 156 -17.31 10.56 21.26
N ILE A 157 -16.09 10.45 21.75
CA ILE A 157 -15.06 11.47 21.53
C ILE A 157 -14.25 11.06 20.29
N VAL A 158 -14.55 11.69 19.14
CA VAL A 158 -13.88 11.41 17.88
C VAL A 158 -12.76 12.43 17.65
N VAL A 159 -11.53 11.97 17.64
CA VAL A 159 -10.35 12.72 17.22
C VAL A 159 -10.01 12.28 15.80
N ASN A 160 -10.29 13.16 14.85
CA ASN A 160 -10.10 12.86 13.43
C ASN A 160 -9.58 14.10 12.69
N SER A 161 -8.57 13.91 11.82
CA SER A 161 -7.99 14.99 11.03
C SER A 161 -9.02 15.64 10.09
N GLN A 162 -9.95 14.87 9.53
CA GLN A 162 -10.99 15.38 8.62
C GLN A 162 -11.95 16.35 9.33
N LEU A 163 -12.27 16.08 10.60
CA LEU A 163 -13.12 16.93 11.45
C LEU A 163 -12.40 18.12 12.08
N SER A 164 -11.12 18.30 11.86
CA SER A 164 -10.25 19.26 12.52
C SER A 164 -9.80 20.37 11.55
N PRO A 165 -10.54 21.49 11.42
CA PRO A 165 -10.24 22.52 10.41
C PRO A 165 -8.84 23.15 10.55
N GLU A 166 -8.33 23.27 11.79
CA GLU A 166 -7.01 23.84 12.08
C GLU A 166 -5.87 22.84 11.87
N TYR A 167 -6.17 21.55 11.74
CA TYR A 167 -5.19 20.51 11.41
C TYR A 167 -5.17 20.31 9.90
N HIS A 168 -4.27 21.01 9.23
CA HIS A 168 -4.26 21.08 7.76
C HIS A 168 -3.81 19.78 7.08
N ASN A 169 -3.05 18.94 7.77
CA ASN A 169 -2.66 17.64 7.23
C ASN A 169 -3.82 16.64 7.28
N LYS A 170 -4.46 16.42 6.12
CA LYS A 170 -5.53 15.41 5.97
C LYS A 170 -4.97 14.05 5.49
N GLN A 171 -3.68 13.97 5.27
CA GLN A 171 -2.94 12.81 4.78
C GLN A 171 -1.97 12.33 5.88
N PHE A 172 -2.54 11.93 7.02
CA PHE A 172 -1.80 11.43 8.16
C PHE A 172 -2.58 10.25 8.76
N SER A 173 -1.98 9.07 8.77
CA SER A 173 -2.64 7.80 9.06
C SER A 173 -3.13 7.66 10.51
N GLY A 174 -3.88 6.60 10.80
CA GLY A 174 -4.40 6.33 12.14
C GLY A 174 -3.32 6.23 13.20
N VAL A 175 -2.16 5.61 12.90
CA VAL A 175 -1.02 5.63 13.85
C VAL A 175 -0.46 7.05 14.02
N GLY A 176 -0.55 7.89 13.01
CA GLY A 176 -0.18 9.30 13.10
C GLY A 176 -1.08 10.04 14.10
N ILE A 177 -2.40 9.87 14.01
CA ILE A 177 -3.35 10.46 14.96
C ILE A 177 -3.13 9.88 16.38
N THR A 178 -2.93 8.57 16.49
CA THR A 178 -2.60 7.90 17.76
C THR A 178 -1.29 8.43 18.37
N TYR A 179 -0.27 8.66 17.55
CA TYR A 179 0.98 9.29 17.99
C TYR A 179 0.74 10.72 18.52
N LYS A 180 -0.08 11.52 17.85
CA LYS A 180 -0.46 12.86 18.33
C LYS A 180 -1.17 12.79 19.67
N PHE A 181 -2.01 11.78 19.89
CA PHE A 181 -2.64 11.53 21.19
C PHE A 181 -1.57 11.19 22.26
N CYS A 182 -0.59 10.35 21.94
CA CYS A 182 0.53 10.07 22.84
C CYS A 182 1.37 11.33 23.13
N LYS A 183 1.58 12.23 22.14
CA LYS A 183 2.25 13.53 22.35
C LYS A 183 1.45 14.44 23.28
N ALA A 184 0.12 14.46 23.17
CA ALA A 184 -0.72 15.21 24.09
C ALA A 184 -0.63 14.67 25.54
N LEU A 185 -0.56 13.35 25.69
CA LEU A 185 -0.31 12.71 26.98
C LEU A 185 1.11 13.01 27.52
N ASP A 186 2.14 12.97 26.67
CA ASP A 186 3.51 13.34 27.05
C ASP A 186 3.55 14.75 27.66
N GLU A 187 2.91 15.71 27.02
CA GLU A 187 2.87 17.10 27.49
C GLU A 187 2.08 17.22 28.80
N ARG A 188 0.90 16.60 28.89
CA ARG A 188 0.06 16.62 30.09
C ARG A 188 0.74 15.94 31.31
N LEU A 189 1.55 14.93 31.08
CA LEU A 189 2.21 14.13 32.11
C LEU A 189 3.70 14.49 32.30
N ASN A 190 4.21 15.46 31.56
CA ASN A 190 5.62 15.82 31.50
C ASN A 190 6.52 14.61 31.19
N LEU A 191 6.10 13.80 30.21
CA LEU A 191 6.82 12.63 29.69
C LEU A 191 7.48 12.98 28.34
N LYS A 192 8.34 12.08 27.85
CA LYS A 192 8.99 12.17 26.52
C LYS A 192 9.09 10.79 25.89
N MET A 193 7.95 10.10 25.78
CA MET A 193 7.91 8.70 25.38
C MET A 193 7.35 8.50 23.97
N ALA A 194 6.48 9.38 23.49
CA ALA A 194 5.79 9.22 22.19
C ALA A 194 6.78 9.03 21.02
N ASP A 195 7.91 9.75 21.03
CA ASP A 195 8.92 9.65 19.96
C ASP A 195 9.66 8.29 19.91
N ASN A 196 9.38 7.38 20.86
CA ASN A 196 9.88 6.02 20.78
C ASN A 196 9.13 5.16 19.74
N TYR A 197 7.99 5.63 19.24
CA TYR A 197 7.12 4.90 18.32
C TYR A 197 7.14 5.46 16.89
N LEU A 198 8.07 6.38 16.57
CA LEU A 198 8.13 7.00 15.24
C LEU A 198 8.36 6.00 14.10
N ASP A 199 9.01 4.88 14.37
CA ASP A 199 9.15 3.79 13.40
C ASP A 199 7.80 3.11 13.10
N LEU A 200 6.95 2.89 14.09
CA LEU A 200 5.58 2.41 13.87
C LEU A 200 4.75 3.44 13.11
N VAL A 201 4.90 4.74 13.43
CA VAL A 201 4.26 5.84 12.68
C VAL A 201 4.67 5.82 11.21
N ALA A 202 5.95 5.61 10.93
CA ALA A 202 6.43 5.51 9.55
C ALA A 202 5.81 4.31 8.81
N ILE A 203 5.77 3.14 9.46
CA ILE A 203 5.20 1.92 8.86
C ILE A 203 3.73 2.10 8.50
N GLY A 204 2.89 2.63 9.42
CA GLY A 204 1.48 2.83 9.16
C GLY A 204 1.22 3.87 8.05
N ASN A 205 1.91 5.03 8.08
CA ASN A 205 1.77 6.03 7.01
C ASN A 205 2.12 5.47 5.62
N ILE A 206 3.16 4.63 5.53
CA ILE A 206 3.53 3.97 4.26
C ILE A 206 2.51 2.90 3.89
N ALA A 207 2.02 2.12 4.87
CA ALA A 207 1.06 1.05 4.63
C ALA A 207 -0.27 1.58 4.11
N ASP A 208 -0.70 2.72 4.64
CA ASP A 208 -1.94 3.40 4.27
C ASP A 208 -1.76 4.39 3.10
N SER A 209 -0.61 4.35 2.44
CA SER A 209 -0.34 5.12 1.22
C SER A 209 -0.54 6.64 1.38
N GLN A 210 -0.12 7.20 2.52
CA GLN A 210 -0.25 8.62 2.80
C GLN A 210 0.65 9.47 1.90
N ASP A 211 0.21 10.68 1.57
CA ASP A 211 0.88 11.58 0.62
C ASP A 211 2.25 12.06 1.13
N MET A 212 3.32 11.63 0.47
CA MET A 212 4.71 11.99 0.82
C MET A 212 5.11 13.41 0.38
N ARG A 213 4.23 14.15 -0.27
CA ARG A 213 4.44 15.58 -0.56
C ARG A 213 4.13 16.46 0.66
N ILE A 214 3.33 15.94 1.60
CA ILE A 214 2.92 16.68 2.81
C ILE A 214 4.09 16.72 3.80
N PRO A 215 4.58 17.91 4.19
CA PRO A 215 5.79 18.06 5.01
C PRO A 215 5.75 17.28 6.32
N GLU A 216 4.65 17.34 7.06
CA GLU A 216 4.51 16.63 8.33
C GLU A 216 4.57 15.11 8.18
N THR A 217 3.79 14.55 7.23
CA THR A 217 3.78 13.11 6.95
C THR A 217 5.17 12.63 6.58
N ARG A 218 5.83 13.34 5.67
CA ARG A 218 7.19 13.06 5.25
C ARG A 218 8.21 13.14 6.39
N TYR A 219 8.11 14.17 7.24
CA TYR A 219 8.99 14.34 8.40
C TYR A 219 8.94 13.13 9.33
N TYR A 220 7.75 12.66 9.69
CA TYR A 220 7.61 11.53 10.60
C TYR A 220 8.02 10.21 9.95
N VAL A 221 7.73 10.01 8.66
CA VAL A 221 8.21 8.84 7.92
C VAL A 221 9.74 8.81 7.88
N ASP A 222 10.38 9.93 7.51
CA ASP A 222 11.84 10.07 7.48
C ASP A 222 12.47 9.78 8.85
N LYS A 223 11.93 10.38 9.91
CA LYS A 223 12.43 10.19 11.29
C LYS A 223 12.29 8.75 11.75
N GLY A 224 11.14 8.13 11.48
CA GLY A 224 10.87 6.76 11.89
C GLY A 224 11.78 5.76 11.18
N LEU A 225 11.95 5.89 9.86
CA LEU A 225 12.80 4.99 9.07
C LEU A 225 14.30 5.14 9.40
N LYS A 226 14.76 6.35 9.76
CA LYS A 226 16.17 6.57 10.16
C LYS A 226 16.55 5.85 11.45
N LYS A 227 15.59 5.49 12.31
CA LYS A 227 15.87 4.85 13.58
C LYS A 227 14.79 3.83 13.96
N ILE A 228 14.90 2.64 13.43
CA ILE A 228 14.01 1.53 13.80
C ILE A 228 14.33 1.10 15.25
N LYS A 229 13.35 1.22 16.16
CA LYS A 229 13.45 0.85 17.57
C LYS A 229 12.71 -0.43 17.89
N ASN A 230 11.55 -0.64 17.24
CA ASN A 230 10.72 -1.82 17.46
C ASN A 230 11.48 -3.10 17.11
N LYS A 231 11.51 -4.06 18.04
CA LYS A 231 12.26 -5.32 17.91
C LYS A 231 11.78 -6.14 16.71
N LEU A 232 10.45 -6.22 16.48
CA LEU A 232 9.90 -6.95 15.34
C LEU A 232 10.29 -6.31 14.01
N LEU A 233 10.18 -4.98 13.91
CA LEU A 233 10.56 -4.29 12.66
C LEU A 233 12.04 -4.50 12.34
N LYS A 234 12.94 -4.43 13.34
CA LYS A 234 14.36 -4.78 13.14
C LYS A 234 14.52 -6.19 12.57
N ALA A 235 13.88 -7.18 13.21
CA ALA A 235 13.97 -8.57 12.77
C ALA A 235 13.39 -8.77 11.34
N LEU A 236 12.37 -8.00 10.95
CA LEU A 236 11.82 -8.01 9.60
C LEU A 236 12.81 -7.45 8.58
N TYR A 237 13.41 -6.28 8.84
CA TYR A 237 14.44 -5.70 7.98
C TYR A 237 15.67 -6.59 7.86
N ASP A 238 16.15 -7.14 8.97
CA ASP A 238 17.28 -8.08 8.98
C ASP A 238 17.01 -9.30 8.10
N LYS A 239 15.78 -9.84 8.17
CA LYS A 239 15.38 -10.97 7.35
C LYS A 239 15.26 -10.62 5.87
N GLN A 240 14.97 -9.38 5.53
CA GLN A 240 14.84 -8.89 4.16
C GLN A 240 16.13 -8.25 3.60
N THR A 241 17.25 -8.30 4.34
CA THR A 241 18.52 -7.65 3.96
C THR A 241 18.97 -8.01 2.54
N PHE A 242 18.82 -9.27 2.12
CA PHE A 242 19.15 -9.68 0.76
C PHE A 242 18.30 -8.97 -0.30
N SER A 243 16.99 -8.86 -0.07
CA SER A 243 16.04 -8.23 -1.02
C SER A 243 16.17 -6.72 -1.05
N THR A 244 16.41 -6.11 0.11
CA THR A 244 16.51 -4.65 0.28
C THR A 244 17.94 -4.12 0.11
N LYS A 245 18.93 -5.01 -0.02
CA LYS A 245 20.37 -4.68 0.05
C LYS A 245 20.75 -3.92 1.33
N GLY A 246 20.03 -4.15 2.43
CA GLY A 246 20.20 -3.46 3.71
C GLY A 246 19.64 -2.02 3.74
N ILE A 247 18.99 -1.56 2.68
CA ILE A 247 18.43 -0.20 2.60
C ILE A 247 17.09 -0.17 3.33
N VAL A 248 16.94 0.79 4.25
CA VAL A 248 15.70 1.11 4.96
C VAL A 248 15.17 2.43 4.43
N ASN A 249 14.17 2.37 3.58
CA ASN A 249 13.49 3.53 2.99
C ASN A 249 12.01 3.22 2.72
N ILE A 250 11.27 4.18 2.17
CA ILE A 250 9.84 4.03 1.85
C ILE A 250 9.62 2.82 0.95
N LYS A 251 10.38 2.70 -0.13
CA LYS A 251 10.26 1.61 -1.12
C LYS A 251 10.52 0.23 -0.49
N SER A 252 11.59 0.09 0.31
CA SER A 252 11.89 -1.18 0.98
C SER A 252 10.80 -1.55 2.00
N THR A 253 10.23 -0.58 2.67
CA THR A 253 9.10 -0.76 3.60
C THR A 253 7.84 -1.21 2.88
N GLU A 254 7.46 -0.50 1.82
CA GLU A 254 6.25 -0.75 1.02
C GLU A 254 6.26 -2.13 0.35
N PHE A 255 7.40 -2.53 -0.22
CA PHE A 255 7.47 -3.76 -1.01
C PHE A 255 7.92 -4.99 -0.22
N TYR A 256 8.66 -4.84 0.89
CA TYR A 256 9.25 -5.98 1.60
C TYR A 256 8.81 -6.12 3.05
N ILE A 257 8.39 -5.05 3.75
CA ILE A 257 7.97 -5.10 5.16
C ILE A 257 6.45 -5.14 5.30
N ASN A 258 5.74 -4.12 4.81
CA ASN A 258 4.28 -4.03 4.92
C ASN A 258 3.56 -5.26 4.33
N PRO A 259 4.00 -5.86 3.20
CA PRO A 259 3.38 -7.06 2.67
C PRO A 259 3.48 -8.29 3.57
N LEU A 260 4.47 -8.37 4.47
CA LEU A 260 4.58 -9.46 5.44
C LEU A 260 3.51 -9.33 6.53
N MET A 261 3.33 -8.13 7.10
CA MET A 261 2.29 -7.84 8.08
C MET A 261 0.90 -8.03 7.47
N ASN A 262 0.67 -7.45 6.29
CA ASN A 262 -0.59 -7.59 5.54
C ASN A 262 -0.96 -9.07 5.26
N ALA A 263 0.03 -9.90 4.94
CA ALA A 263 -0.21 -11.33 4.71
C ALA A 263 -0.70 -12.01 5.98
N CYS A 264 -0.11 -11.72 7.13
CA CYS A 264 -0.54 -12.25 8.42
C CYS A 264 -1.97 -11.81 8.76
N ILE A 265 -2.28 -10.53 8.60
CA ILE A 265 -3.60 -9.97 8.87
C ILE A 265 -4.68 -10.62 7.99
N ARG A 266 -4.37 -10.90 6.73
CA ARG A 266 -5.34 -11.43 5.75
C ARG A 266 -5.52 -12.95 5.79
N VAL A 267 -4.45 -13.72 6.00
CA VAL A 267 -4.49 -15.20 5.91
C VAL A 267 -3.86 -15.92 7.11
N GLY A 268 -3.41 -15.17 8.10
CA GLY A 268 -2.93 -15.72 9.37
C GLY A 268 -4.08 -16.25 10.24
N THR A 269 -3.78 -17.26 11.07
CA THR A 269 -4.69 -17.67 12.14
C THR A 269 -4.71 -16.64 13.26
N MET A 270 -5.67 -16.72 14.17
CA MET A 270 -5.72 -15.78 15.30
C MET A 270 -4.49 -15.89 16.22
N GLU A 271 -3.92 -17.09 16.37
CA GLU A 271 -2.67 -17.33 17.09
C GLU A 271 -1.50 -16.62 16.40
N GLU A 272 -1.37 -16.75 15.06
CA GLU A 272 -0.33 -16.10 14.26
C GLU A 272 -0.44 -14.57 14.33
N LYS A 273 -1.67 -14.02 14.26
CA LYS A 273 -1.95 -12.59 14.42
C LYS A 273 -1.61 -12.10 15.84
N THR A 274 -2.01 -12.87 16.86
CA THR A 274 -1.72 -12.56 18.26
C THR A 274 -0.22 -12.57 18.53
N GLN A 275 0.52 -13.53 17.96
CA GLN A 275 1.97 -13.58 18.06
C GLN A 275 2.62 -12.33 17.41
N MET A 276 2.13 -11.91 16.23
CA MET A 276 2.60 -10.67 15.59
C MET A 276 2.36 -9.45 16.47
N MET A 277 1.14 -9.32 17.06
CA MET A 277 0.82 -8.20 17.95
C MET A 277 1.69 -8.21 19.21
N LYS A 278 1.89 -9.36 19.86
CA LYS A 278 2.81 -9.48 21.01
C LYS A 278 4.24 -9.08 20.66
N ALA A 279 4.73 -9.45 19.49
CA ALA A 279 6.05 -9.06 19.01
C ALA A 279 6.14 -7.54 18.72
N LEU A 280 5.09 -6.91 18.17
CA LEU A 280 4.99 -5.45 18.01
C LEU A 280 4.99 -4.72 19.36
N LEU A 281 4.33 -5.30 20.38
CA LEU A 281 4.31 -4.79 21.75
C LEU A 281 5.64 -5.02 22.51
N GLY A 282 6.63 -5.64 21.86
CA GLY A 282 7.96 -5.86 22.46
C GLY A 282 7.96 -6.91 23.58
N SER A 283 7.06 -7.91 23.54
CA SER A 283 7.07 -9.03 24.49
C SER A 283 8.43 -9.70 24.56
N ASP A 284 8.85 -10.07 25.77
CA ASP A 284 10.11 -10.82 26.02
C ASP A 284 9.90 -12.36 25.97
N GLU A 285 8.74 -12.81 25.46
CA GLU A 285 8.47 -14.23 25.27
C GLU A 285 9.49 -14.87 24.32
N THR A 286 9.83 -16.14 24.60
CA THR A 286 10.63 -16.96 23.70
C THR A 286 9.80 -18.09 23.14
N ILE A 287 10.04 -18.44 21.88
CA ILE A 287 9.29 -19.49 21.17
C ILE A 287 10.23 -20.59 20.74
N TYR A 288 9.84 -21.84 21.02
CA TYR A 288 10.63 -23.00 20.62
C TYR A 288 10.62 -23.22 19.10
N TYR A 289 11.83 -23.23 18.52
CA TYR A 289 12.04 -23.48 17.10
C TYR A 289 12.53 -24.91 16.87
N LYS A 290 11.60 -25.82 16.62
CA LYS A 290 11.84 -27.26 16.46
C LYS A 290 12.96 -27.62 15.48
N ARG A 291 13.10 -26.89 14.36
CA ARG A 291 14.10 -27.22 13.33
C ARG A 291 15.55 -27.07 13.80
N LYS A 292 15.80 -26.17 14.75
CA LYS A 292 17.14 -25.91 15.30
C LYS A 292 17.28 -26.37 16.74
N ASP A 293 16.21 -26.88 17.34
CA ASP A 293 16.14 -27.31 18.75
C ASP A 293 16.58 -26.19 19.73
N ILE A 294 16.08 -24.98 19.52
CA ILE A 294 16.40 -23.80 20.34
C ILE A 294 15.14 -23.01 20.68
N TYR A 295 15.22 -22.27 21.79
CA TYR A 295 14.30 -21.17 22.05
C TYR A 295 14.87 -19.89 21.45
N GLU A 296 14.05 -19.14 20.73
CA GLU A 296 14.44 -17.86 20.12
C GLU A 296 13.45 -16.76 20.53
N PRO A 297 13.89 -15.48 20.57
CA PRO A 297 13.02 -14.34 20.88
C PRO A 297 11.79 -14.30 19.96
N ILE A 298 10.65 -13.87 20.51
CA ILE A 298 9.37 -13.82 19.78
C ILE A 298 9.48 -13.04 18.47
N GLU A 299 10.20 -11.92 18.45
CA GLU A 299 10.39 -11.08 17.27
C GLU A 299 11.12 -11.81 16.13
N VAL A 300 12.14 -12.61 16.45
CA VAL A 300 12.91 -13.39 15.47
C VAL A 300 12.05 -14.52 14.90
N ASN A 301 11.32 -15.22 15.77
CA ASN A 301 10.40 -16.28 15.37
C ASN A 301 9.27 -15.71 14.51
N THR A 302 8.68 -14.57 14.92
CA THR A 302 7.61 -13.90 14.18
C THR A 302 8.05 -13.43 12.80
N ALA A 303 9.24 -12.84 12.67
CA ALA A 303 9.76 -12.43 11.36
C ALA A 303 9.87 -13.62 10.37
N ARG A 304 10.26 -14.80 10.86
CA ARG A 304 10.25 -16.03 10.06
C ARG A 304 8.82 -16.50 9.75
N LEU A 305 7.93 -16.48 10.74
CA LEU A 305 6.54 -16.85 10.62
C LEU A 305 5.86 -16.00 9.54
N LEU A 306 6.01 -14.68 9.56
CA LEU A 306 5.42 -13.76 8.58
C LEU A 306 5.90 -14.06 7.16
N GLY A 307 7.18 -14.42 6.98
CA GLY A 307 7.70 -14.88 5.69
C GLY A 307 7.02 -16.16 5.20
N ASN A 308 6.79 -17.14 6.09
CA ASN A 308 6.08 -18.38 5.76
C ASN A 308 4.62 -18.11 5.39
N ILE A 309 3.94 -17.23 6.13
CA ILE A 309 2.55 -16.82 5.84
C ILE A 309 2.48 -16.11 4.49
N LYS A 310 3.43 -15.23 4.18
CA LYS A 310 3.50 -14.56 2.87
C LYS A 310 3.65 -15.55 1.73
N ASN A 311 4.49 -16.58 1.90
CA ASN A 311 4.63 -17.66 0.94
C ASN A 311 3.34 -18.50 0.81
N ARG A 312 2.64 -18.77 1.92
CA ARG A 312 1.33 -19.43 1.92
C ARG A 312 0.30 -18.60 1.17
N GLN A 313 0.24 -17.28 1.43
CA GLN A 313 -0.62 -16.35 0.70
C GLN A 313 -0.32 -16.36 -0.80
N GLY A 314 0.98 -16.36 -1.18
CA GLY A 314 1.41 -16.43 -2.57
C GLY A 314 0.88 -17.67 -3.28
N LYS A 315 1.03 -18.85 -2.67
CA LYS A 315 0.50 -20.12 -3.23
C LYS A 315 -1.02 -20.10 -3.39
N LEU A 316 -1.75 -19.60 -2.40
CA LEU A 316 -3.21 -19.49 -2.48
C LEU A 316 -3.65 -18.53 -3.58
N ARG A 317 -2.96 -17.38 -3.69
CA ARG A 317 -3.18 -16.42 -4.77
C ARG A 317 -2.94 -17.03 -6.14
N ASP A 318 -1.80 -17.68 -6.34
CA ASP A 318 -1.40 -18.20 -7.66
C ASP A 318 -2.34 -19.33 -8.11
N LYS A 319 -2.73 -20.24 -7.21
CA LYS A 319 -3.77 -21.23 -7.48
C LYS A 319 -5.12 -20.60 -7.81
N GLY A 320 -5.50 -19.56 -7.07
CA GLY A 320 -6.74 -18.83 -7.35
C GLY A 320 -6.72 -18.13 -8.72
N VAL A 321 -5.58 -17.54 -9.09
CA VAL A 321 -5.39 -16.92 -10.41
C VAL A 321 -5.56 -17.96 -11.52
N GLU A 322 -4.92 -19.12 -11.43
CA GLU A 322 -5.00 -20.21 -12.41
C GLU A 322 -6.46 -20.62 -12.66
N LEU A 323 -7.21 -20.94 -11.61
CA LEU A 323 -8.63 -21.32 -11.71
C LEU A 323 -9.53 -20.22 -12.28
N ILE A 324 -9.20 -18.95 -11.98
CA ILE A 324 -9.95 -17.80 -12.51
C ILE A 324 -9.63 -17.62 -13.99
N GLU A 325 -8.38 -17.80 -14.41
CA GLU A 325 -7.96 -17.70 -15.81
C GLU A 325 -8.64 -18.76 -16.67
N GLU A 326 -8.74 -20.01 -16.21
CA GLU A 326 -9.52 -21.05 -16.87
C GLU A 326 -11.00 -20.62 -17.06
N LYS A 327 -11.59 -19.97 -16.06
CA LYS A 327 -12.96 -19.47 -16.12
C LYS A 327 -13.11 -18.29 -17.09
N ILE A 328 -12.11 -17.39 -17.13
CA ILE A 328 -12.07 -16.27 -18.07
C ILE A 328 -12.03 -16.76 -19.51
N GLU A 329 -11.16 -17.71 -19.81
CA GLU A 329 -11.01 -18.29 -21.15
C GLU A 329 -12.22 -19.13 -21.52
N GLY A 330 -12.65 -20.05 -20.65
CA GLY A 330 -13.78 -20.95 -20.92
C GLY A 330 -15.12 -20.24 -21.13
N LYS A 331 -15.31 -19.05 -20.57
CA LYS A 331 -16.50 -18.21 -20.74
C LYS A 331 -16.29 -17.04 -21.69
N ASN A 332 -15.13 -16.93 -22.33
CA ASN A 332 -14.78 -15.82 -23.23
C ASN A 332 -15.01 -14.42 -22.60
N LEU A 333 -14.66 -14.26 -21.32
CA LEU A 333 -14.98 -13.02 -20.58
C LEU A 333 -14.15 -11.81 -21.05
N LEU A 334 -13.07 -12.03 -21.81
CA LEU A 334 -12.25 -10.95 -22.38
C LEU A 334 -12.97 -10.16 -23.50
N GLN A 335 -14.13 -10.61 -23.97
CA GLN A 335 -14.97 -9.79 -24.85
C GLN A 335 -15.59 -8.58 -24.13
N ASN A 336 -15.69 -8.62 -22.79
CA ASN A 336 -16.26 -7.53 -22.00
C ASN A 336 -15.23 -6.42 -21.74
N LYS A 337 -15.69 -5.19 -21.59
CA LYS A 337 -14.86 -4.01 -21.32
C LYS A 337 -14.30 -4.01 -19.91
N LEU A 338 -15.04 -4.48 -18.91
CA LEU A 338 -14.55 -4.80 -17.57
C LEU A 338 -14.57 -6.32 -17.37
N LEU A 339 -13.61 -6.81 -16.61
CA LEU A 339 -13.54 -8.23 -16.27
C LEU A 339 -14.34 -8.50 -14.99
N ILE A 340 -15.57 -9.00 -15.14
CA ILE A 340 -16.42 -9.39 -14.01
C ILE A 340 -16.39 -10.91 -13.89
N VAL A 341 -15.84 -11.40 -12.75
CA VAL A 341 -15.68 -12.84 -12.53
C VAL A 341 -16.26 -13.23 -11.17
N ASP A 342 -17.21 -14.17 -11.20
CA ASP A 342 -17.67 -14.83 -9.98
C ASP A 342 -16.60 -15.82 -9.48
N VAL A 343 -16.12 -15.59 -8.27
CA VAL A 343 -15.10 -16.38 -7.59
C VAL A 343 -15.63 -17.09 -6.34
N THR A 344 -16.95 -17.26 -6.23
CA THR A 344 -17.59 -18.07 -5.19
C THR A 344 -16.99 -19.47 -5.21
N ASN A 345 -16.55 -19.98 -4.05
CA ASN A 345 -15.89 -21.28 -3.89
C ASN A 345 -14.51 -21.46 -4.60
N ILE A 346 -14.01 -20.44 -5.29
CA ILE A 346 -12.69 -20.48 -5.94
C ILE A 346 -11.64 -19.79 -5.05
N LEU A 347 -11.99 -18.64 -4.47
CA LEU A 347 -11.04 -17.78 -3.78
C LEU A 347 -11.57 -17.34 -2.42
N ASP A 348 -10.72 -17.33 -1.39
CA ASP A 348 -11.04 -16.72 -0.10
C ASP A 348 -11.35 -15.23 -0.23
N LYS A 349 -12.36 -14.75 0.54
CA LYS A 349 -12.79 -13.34 0.51
C LYS A 349 -11.65 -12.35 0.78
N ASN A 350 -10.67 -12.74 1.60
CA ASN A 350 -9.55 -11.90 1.97
C ASN A 350 -8.49 -11.77 0.87
N LEU A 351 -8.55 -12.60 -0.18
CA LEU A 351 -7.63 -12.59 -1.31
C LEU A 351 -8.22 -11.93 -2.57
N THR A 352 -9.51 -11.63 -2.61
CA THR A 352 -10.18 -11.09 -3.81
C THR A 352 -9.51 -9.82 -4.34
N GLY A 353 -9.21 -8.85 -3.47
CA GLY A 353 -8.54 -7.62 -3.88
C GLY A 353 -7.11 -7.84 -4.39
N LEU A 354 -6.36 -8.78 -3.79
CA LEU A 354 -5.00 -9.12 -4.20
C LEU A 354 -4.97 -9.80 -5.58
N VAL A 355 -5.90 -10.71 -5.82
CA VAL A 355 -6.03 -11.41 -7.12
C VAL A 355 -6.57 -10.47 -8.18
N ALA A 356 -7.55 -9.60 -7.87
CA ALA A 356 -8.06 -8.60 -8.79
C ALA A 356 -6.95 -7.65 -9.28
N ASN A 357 -6.03 -7.22 -8.39
CA ASN A 357 -4.85 -6.43 -8.79
C ASN A 357 -3.98 -7.17 -9.82
N LYS A 358 -3.70 -8.45 -9.61
CA LYS A 358 -2.88 -9.24 -10.55
C LYS A 358 -3.57 -9.38 -11.91
N LEU A 359 -4.89 -9.61 -11.93
CA LEU A 359 -5.66 -9.79 -13.16
C LEU A 359 -5.83 -8.47 -13.92
N LYS A 360 -6.06 -7.33 -13.22
CA LYS A 360 -6.15 -6.01 -13.87
C LYS A 360 -4.88 -5.66 -14.64
N ASP A 361 -3.72 -5.97 -14.05
CA ASP A 361 -2.42 -5.68 -14.66
C ASP A 361 -2.14 -6.62 -15.84
N LYS A 362 -2.49 -7.92 -15.69
CA LYS A 362 -2.32 -8.91 -16.77
C LYS A 362 -3.19 -8.59 -17.98
N TYR A 363 -4.48 -8.28 -17.75
CA TYR A 363 -5.46 -8.06 -18.83
C TYR A 363 -5.68 -6.57 -19.15
N LYS A 364 -4.92 -5.67 -18.54
CA LYS A 364 -4.94 -4.21 -18.77
C LYS A 364 -6.35 -3.61 -18.76
N ARG A 365 -7.22 -4.08 -17.86
CA ARG A 365 -8.62 -3.62 -17.72
C ARG A 365 -9.14 -3.69 -16.30
N GLY A 366 -10.13 -2.88 -15.98
CA GLY A 366 -10.78 -2.92 -14.68
C GLY A 366 -11.36 -4.30 -14.37
N THR A 367 -11.13 -4.78 -13.15
CA THR A 367 -11.47 -6.15 -12.73
C THR A 367 -12.34 -6.12 -11.46
N LEU A 368 -13.47 -6.82 -11.53
CA LEU A 368 -14.43 -7.04 -10.45
C LEU A 368 -14.43 -8.54 -10.12
N LEU A 369 -13.92 -8.91 -8.95
CA LEU A 369 -14.05 -10.28 -8.44
C LEU A 369 -15.20 -10.33 -7.45
N VAL A 370 -16.27 -11.01 -7.82
CA VAL A 370 -17.53 -11.05 -7.09
C VAL A 370 -17.79 -12.41 -6.47
N ARG A 371 -18.54 -12.45 -5.36
CA ARG A 371 -18.90 -13.65 -4.63
C ARG A 371 -20.36 -13.58 -4.19
N TYR A 372 -21.08 -14.64 -4.32
CA TYR A 372 -22.43 -14.76 -3.76
C TYR A 372 -22.36 -15.04 -2.26
N ASN A 373 -23.06 -14.24 -1.49
CA ASN A 373 -23.26 -14.45 -0.05
C ASN A 373 -24.64 -15.08 0.17
N THR A 374 -24.66 -16.34 0.54
CA THR A 374 -25.88 -17.11 0.74
C THR A 374 -26.72 -16.69 1.93
N GLU A 375 -26.10 -16.11 2.98
CA GLU A 375 -26.81 -15.67 4.18
C GLU A 375 -27.59 -14.37 3.95
N LYS A 376 -27.01 -13.47 3.15
CA LYS A 376 -27.59 -12.15 2.83
C LYS A 376 -28.28 -12.10 1.48
N GLU A 377 -28.19 -13.17 0.70
CA GLU A 377 -28.72 -13.28 -0.68
C GLU A 377 -28.25 -12.14 -1.60
N VAL A 378 -27.00 -11.69 -1.44
CA VAL A 378 -26.38 -10.62 -2.21
C VAL A 378 -25.07 -11.06 -2.82
N VAL A 379 -24.64 -10.37 -3.87
CA VAL A 379 -23.30 -10.48 -4.43
C VAL A 379 -22.43 -9.37 -3.86
N THR A 380 -21.31 -9.75 -3.24
CA THR A 380 -20.29 -8.82 -2.77
C THR A 380 -18.99 -9.03 -3.52
N GLY A 381 -18.13 -8.03 -3.59
CA GLY A 381 -16.88 -8.18 -4.31
C GLY A 381 -15.85 -7.09 -4.06
N SER A 382 -14.69 -7.28 -4.69
CA SER A 382 -13.61 -6.29 -4.74
C SER A 382 -13.44 -5.80 -6.18
N ILE A 383 -13.33 -4.49 -6.33
CA ILE A 383 -13.02 -3.84 -7.61
C ILE A 383 -11.57 -3.37 -7.62
N ARG A 384 -10.94 -3.46 -8.79
CA ARG A 384 -9.64 -2.84 -9.09
C ARG A 384 -9.69 -2.24 -10.47
N GLY A 385 -9.56 -0.90 -10.54
CA GLY A 385 -9.42 -0.16 -11.79
C GLY A 385 -8.04 -0.33 -12.39
N TYR A 386 -7.91 -0.24 -13.69
CA TYR A 386 -6.63 -0.23 -14.37
C TYR A 386 -6.17 1.23 -14.56
N ASP A 387 -5.22 1.66 -13.77
CA ASP A 387 -4.82 3.07 -13.65
C ASP A 387 -4.23 3.66 -14.94
N LYS A 388 -3.62 2.78 -15.78
CA LYS A 388 -3.05 3.14 -17.09
C LYS A 388 -4.08 3.06 -18.24
N GLY A 389 -5.36 2.79 -17.93
CA GLY A 389 -6.47 2.79 -18.88
C GLY A 389 -7.13 4.17 -19.00
N GLU A 390 -8.08 4.29 -19.92
CA GLU A 390 -8.86 5.52 -20.12
C GLU A 390 -9.84 5.79 -18.97
N LEU A 391 -10.38 4.73 -18.33
CA LEU A 391 -11.29 4.84 -17.19
C LEU A 391 -10.48 5.09 -15.89
N LYS A 392 -10.37 6.35 -15.49
CA LYS A 392 -9.53 6.78 -14.35
C LYS A 392 -10.15 6.56 -12.97
N ASP A 393 -11.49 6.54 -12.87
CA ASP A 393 -12.23 6.32 -11.61
C ASP A 393 -13.32 5.29 -11.80
N LEU A 394 -12.97 4.03 -11.52
CA LEU A 394 -13.90 2.90 -11.64
C LEU A 394 -15.01 2.96 -10.59
N LYS A 395 -14.72 3.42 -9.36
CA LYS A 395 -15.72 3.56 -8.30
C LYS A 395 -16.83 4.52 -8.72
N LEU A 396 -16.46 5.75 -9.11
CA LEU A 396 -17.42 6.77 -9.52
C LEU A 396 -18.23 6.33 -10.74
N PHE A 397 -17.60 5.65 -11.70
CA PHE A 397 -18.28 5.09 -12.85
C PHE A 397 -19.38 4.09 -12.44
N LEU A 398 -19.05 3.13 -11.55
CA LEU A 398 -20.00 2.12 -11.08
C LEU A 398 -21.13 2.75 -10.24
N GLN A 399 -20.84 3.73 -9.40
CA GLN A 399 -21.84 4.46 -8.62
C GLN A 399 -22.87 5.17 -9.52
N LYS A 400 -22.44 5.76 -10.63
CA LYS A 400 -23.32 6.43 -11.59
C LYS A 400 -24.32 5.50 -12.28
N LEU A 401 -24.06 4.20 -12.33
CA LEU A 401 -25.00 3.21 -12.90
C LEU A 401 -26.25 3.05 -12.06
N LYS A 402 -26.20 3.34 -10.75
CA LYS A 402 -27.31 3.20 -9.77
C LYS A 402 -27.88 1.77 -9.71
N LEU A 403 -27.05 0.76 -9.98
CA LEU A 403 -27.42 -0.66 -9.93
C LEU A 403 -26.84 -1.36 -8.70
N PHE A 404 -25.82 -0.78 -8.09
CA PHE A 404 -25.14 -1.29 -6.91
C PHE A 404 -25.81 -0.76 -5.64
N ASP A 405 -25.92 -1.61 -4.60
CA ASP A 405 -26.38 -1.19 -3.27
C ASP A 405 -25.36 -0.23 -2.64
N PHE A 406 -24.06 -0.55 -2.79
CA PHE A 406 -22.95 0.36 -2.50
C PHE A 406 -21.73 0.05 -3.37
N VAL A 407 -20.87 1.04 -3.54
CA VAL A 407 -19.48 0.93 -4.03
C VAL A 407 -18.65 1.89 -3.18
N GLU A 408 -17.82 1.36 -2.27
CA GLU A 408 -17.09 2.14 -1.25
C GLU A 408 -15.61 1.81 -1.24
N GLY A 409 -14.78 2.84 -1.01
CA GLY A 409 -13.33 2.78 -1.03
C GLY A 409 -12.73 3.87 -1.92
N HIS A 410 -11.52 3.63 -2.44
CA HIS A 410 -10.81 4.56 -3.31
C HIS A 410 -11.26 4.43 -4.79
N ALA A 411 -10.93 5.41 -5.63
CA ALA A 411 -11.31 5.49 -7.04
C ALA A 411 -11.10 4.19 -7.83
N ASN A 412 -9.96 3.53 -7.64
CA ASN A 412 -9.59 2.29 -8.33
C ASN A 412 -9.39 1.08 -7.40
N ALA A 413 -9.80 1.18 -6.13
CA ALA A 413 -9.69 0.09 -5.16
C ALA A 413 -10.83 0.16 -4.14
N ALA A 414 -11.93 -0.53 -4.41
CA ALA A 414 -13.12 -0.46 -3.57
C ALA A 414 -13.78 -1.84 -3.38
N GLY A 415 -14.72 -1.88 -2.43
CA GLY A 415 -15.67 -2.97 -2.25
C GLY A 415 -16.99 -2.65 -2.92
N LEU A 416 -17.77 -3.67 -3.26
CA LEU A 416 -19.11 -3.51 -3.83
C LEU A 416 -20.11 -4.49 -3.24
N GLN A 417 -21.38 -4.11 -3.31
CA GLN A 417 -22.53 -5.01 -3.14
C GLN A 417 -23.56 -4.74 -4.23
N ILE A 418 -24.16 -5.80 -4.75
CA ILE A 418 -25.18 -5.75 -5.78
C ILE A 418 -26.14 -6.93 -5.60
N LYS A 419 -27.41 -6.75 -5.95
CA LYS A 419 -28.37 -7.85 -6.00
C LYS A 419 -28.04 -8.80 -7.16
N PRO A 420 -28.15 -10.14 -6.97
CA PRO A 420 -27.79 -11.12 -8.01
C PRO A 420 -28.46 -10.87 -9.36
N GLU A 421 -29.75 -10.53 -9.35
CA GLU A 421 -30.56 -10.27 -10.55
C GLU A 421 -30.10 -9.04 -11.36
N LYS A 422 -29.40 -8.08 -10.71
CA LYS A 422 -28.88 -6.88 -11.37
C LYS A 422 -27.49 -7.04 -11.96
N LEU A 423 -26.80 -8.14 -11.69
CA LEU A 423 -25.42 -8.31 -12.13
C LEU A 423 -25.28 -8.41 -13.64
N ILE A 424 -26.23 -9.09 -14.31
CA ILE A 424 -26.25 -9.22 -15.78
C ILE A 424 -26.54 -7.85 -16.42
N GLU A 425 -27.57 -7.15 -15.94
CA GLU A 425 -27.92 -5.80 -16.39
C GLU A 425 -26.73 -4.84 -16.24
N ALA A 426 -26.02 -4.92 -15.10
CA ALA A 426 -24.83 -4.11 -14.87
C ALA A 426 -23.74 -4.40 -15.90
N ASN A 427 -23.46 -5.67 -16.23
CA ASN A 427 -22.46 -6.04 -17.21
C ASN A 427 -22.82 -5.55 -18.62
N GLU A 428 -24.08 -5.69 -19.03
CA GLU A 428 -24.56 -5.21 -20.33
C GLU A 428 -24.43 -3.69 -20.45
N LYS A 429 -24.89 -2.95 -19.45
CA LYS A 429 -24.82 -1.50 -19.40
C LYS A 429 -23.39 -0.96 -19.36
N ILE A 430 -22.48 -1.66 -18.64
CA ILE A 430 -21.05 -1.35 -18.63
C ILE A 430 -20.47 -1.49 -20.05
N ASN A 431 -20.75 -2.61 -20.74
CA ASN A 431 -20.24 -2.83 -22.09
C ASN A 431 -20.78 -1.82 -23.10
N GLU A 432 -22.04 -1.41 -22.97
CA GLU A 432 -22.63 -0.38 -23.80
C GLU A 432 -21.96 0.99 -23.60
N LEU A 433 -21.82 1.43 -22.34
CA LEU A 433 -21.26 2.74 -22.01
C LEU A 433 -19.76 2.84 -22.30
N LEU A 434 -19.04 1.73 -22.21
CA LEU A 434 -17.58 1.68 -22.45
C LEU A 434 -17.23 1.17 -23.86
N LYS A 435 -18.21 1.05 -24.80
CA LYS A 435 -17.99 0.46 -26.13
C LYS A 435 -16.83 1.10 -26.89
N ASP A 436 -16.67 2.43 -26.77
CA ASP A 436 -15.66 3.21 -27.48
C ASP A 436 -14.30 3.27 -26.74
N ILE A 437 -14.22 2.77 -25.50
CA ILE A 437 -12.97 2.71 -24.75
C ILE A 437 -12.08 1.58 -25.27
N GLU A 438 -10.83 1.89 -25.57
CA GLU A 438 -9.83 0.89 -25.89
C GLU A 438 -9.42 0.10 -24.63
N THR A 439 -9.49 -1.22 -24.73
CA THR A 439 -8.91 -2.15 -23.76
C THR A 439 -7.56 -2.64 -24.27
N ASP A 440 -6.73 -3.17 -23.39
CA ASP A 440 -5.41 -3.73 -23.69
C ASP A 440 -4.33 -2.69 -24.07
N THR A 441 -4.64 -1.40 -23.96
CA THR A 441 -3.70 -0.31 -24.14
C THR A 441 -3.26 0.25 -22.79
N SER A 442 -2.00 0.69 -22.72
CA SER A 442 -1.46 1.39 -21.55
C SER A 442 -1.11 2.82 -21.95
N LEU A 443 -1.62 3.78 -21.21
CA LEU A 443 -1.18 5.18 -21.25
C LEU A 443 -0.27 5.41 -20.03
N HIS A 444 0.95 5.84 -20.29
CA HIS A 444 1.94 6.11 -19.25
C HIS A 444 2.11 7.61 -19.10
N ASP A 445 1.86 8.11 -17.90
CA ASP A 445 2.21 9.48 -17.51
C ASP A 445 3.71 9.52 -17.21
N VAL A 446 4.52 10.19 -18.06
CA VAL A 446 5.99 10.19 -17.95
C VAL A 446 6.51 11.57 -17.52
N ASP A 447 7.58 11.56 -16.73
CA ASP A 447 8.24 12.79 -16.28
C ASP A 447 9.17 13.36 -17.35
N PHE A 448 9.73 12.47 -18.18
CA PHE A 448 10.67 12.86 -19.22
C PHE A 448 10.42 12.11 -20.53
N ILE A 449 10.52 12.85 -21.64
CA ILE A 449 10.65 12.30 -22.98
C ILE A 449 12.07 12.62 -23.45
N ILE A 450 12.89 11.59 -23.64
CA ILE A 450 14.31 11.75 -23.96
C ILE A 450 14.73 10.77 -25.07
N SER A 451 15.57 11.22 -26.02
CA SER A 451 16.13 10.26 -26.99
C SER A 451 17.26 9.44 -26.38
N SER A 452 17.46 8.22 -26.86
CA SER A 452 18.57 7.37 -26.41
C SER A 452 19.95 8.01 -26.64
N LYS A 453 20.05 9.01 -27.52
CA LYS A 453 21.28 9.77 -27.75
C LYS A 453 21.58 10.80 -26.68
N GLN A 454 20.52 11.35 -26.07
CA GLN A 454 20.61 12.37 -25.02
C GLN A 454 20.69 11.76 -23.62
N LEU A 455 20.18 10.53 -23.43
CA LEU A 455 20.22 9.85 -22.14
C LEU A 455 21.65 9.50 -21.74
N LYS A 456 22.14 10.13 -20.70
CA LYS A 456 23.49 9.93 -20.14
C LYS A 456 23.42 9.10 -18.85
N LYS A 457 24.47 8.31 -18.60
CA LYS A 457 24.61 7.55 -17.34
C LYS A 457 24.52 8.43 -16.10
N GLN A 458 24.99 9.69 -16.17
CA GLN A 458 24.92 10.63 -15.07
C GLN A 458 23.46 10.97 -14.70
N PHE A 459 22.58 11.20 -15.68
CA PHE A 459 21.16 11.43 -15.44
C PHE A 459 20.52 10.28 -14.64
N ILE A 460 20.83 9.03 -15.03
CA ILE A 460 20.33 7.84 -14.33
C ILE A 460 20.83 7.80 -12.88
N LYS A 461 22.13 8.11 -12.67
CA LYS A 461 22.72 8.15 -11.34
C LYS A 461 22.13 9.25 -10.47
N ASP A 462 21.85 10.42 -11.03
CA ASP A 462 21.25 11.55 -10.31
C ASP A 462 19.83 11.21 -9.83
N ILE A 463 19.00 10.61 -10.67
CA ILE A 463 17.68 10.11 -10.27
C ILE A 463 17.82 9.03 -9.17
N HIS A 464 18.69 8.04 -9.38
CA HIS A 464 18.86 6.94 -8.45
C HIS A 464 19.39 7.38 -7.08
N LYS A 465 20.26 8.38 -7.02
CA LYS A 465 20.78 8.95 -5.77
C LYS A 465 19.66 9.46 -4.85
N HIS A 466 18.54 9.84 -5.42
CA HIS A 466 17.39 10.37 -4.70
C HIS A 466 16.28 9.32 -4.49
N GLN A 467 16.61 8.02 -4.53
CA GLN A 467 15.62 6.94 -4.38
C GLN A 467 14.84 6.97 -3.07
N ASP A 468 15.35 7.63 -2.03
CA ASP A 468 14.70 7.77 -0.74
C ASP A 468 13.62 8.87 -0.71
N LEU A 469 13.51 9.66 -1.79
CA LEU A 469 12.46 10.66 -1.93
C LEU A 469 11.11 10.05 -2.30
N TRP A 470 11.12 8.95 -3.06
CA TRP A 470 9.95 8.44 -3.74
C TRP A 470 9.04 7.64 -2.81
N GLY A 471 7.74 7.92 -2.91
CA GLY A 471 6.69 7.26 -2.16
C GLY A 471 5.32 7.61 -2.73
N HIS A 472 4.25 7.34 -2.01
CA HIS A 472 2.90 7.60 -2.50
C HIS A 472 2.67 9.08 -2.85
N GLN A 473 2.03 9.39 -3.98
CA GLN A 473 1.86 10.72 -4.59
C GLN A 473 3.16 11.43 -5.01
N LEU A 474 4.29 10.86 -4.68
CA LEU A 474 5.61 11.29 -5.12
C LEU A 474 6.34 10.11 -5.76
N ASP A 475 5.72 9.56 -6.80
CA ASP A 475 6.19 8.35 -7.47
C ASP A 475 7.57 8.52 -8.10
N GLU A 476 8.30 7.40 -8.17
CA GLU A 476 9.60 7.33 -8.85
C GLU A 476 9.46 7.77 -10.32
N PRO A 477 10.36 8.65 -10.81
CA PRO A 477 10.25 9.20 -12.15
C PRO A 477 10.20 8.14 -13.24
N LEU A 478 9.26 8.31 -14.18
CA LEU A 478 9.08 7.46 -15.33
C LEU A 478 9.55 8.18 -16.60
N LEU A 479 10.35 7.51 -17.41
CA LEU A 479 10.94 8.06 -18.63
C LEU A 479 10.36 7.36 -19.86
N ALA A 480 10.01 8.13 -20.91
CA ALA A 480 9.86 7.62 -22.26
C ALA A 480 11.19 7.86 -23.03
N ILE A 481 11.88 6.79 -23.37
CA ILE A 481 13.17 6.82 -24.04
C ILE A 481 12.95 6.41 -25.49
N LYS A 482 13.18 7.36 -26.41
CA LYS A 482 12.99 7.15 -27.86
C LYS A 482 14.26 6.62 -28.54
N ASP A 483 14.04 5.91 -29.61
CA ASP A 483 15.10 5.48 -30.52
C ASP A 483 16.19 4.62 -29.85
N VAL A 484 15.80 3.69 -28.99
CA VAL A 484 16.72 2.73 -28.38
C VAL A 484 17.05 1.65 -29.40
N GLU A 485 18.27 1.66 -29.92
CA GLU A 485 18.73 0.68 -30.90
C GLU A 485 19.33 -0.54 -30.20
N VAL A 486 18.94 -1.73 -30.65
CA VAL A 486 19.48 -3.00 -30.15
C VAL A 486 19.56 -4.03 -31.25
N ASN A 487 20.61 -4.87 -31.25
CA ASN A 487 20.70 -6.01 -32.14
C ASN A 487 19.94 -7.19 -31.56
N ARG A 488 19.21 -7.91 -32.40
CA ARG A 488 18.43 -9.09 -32.01
C ARG A 488 19.23 -10.09 -31.18
N ASP A 489 20.48 -10.33 -31.57
CA ASP A 489 21.32 -11.35 -30.92
C ASP A 489 21.86 -10.90 -29.54
N GLU A 490 21.74 -9.61 -29.22
CA GLU A 490 22.10 -9.01 -27.92
C GLU A 490 20.91 -8.94 -26.93
N ILE A 491 19.76 -9.50 -27.30
CA ILE A 491 18.59 -9.58 -26.44
C ILE A 491 18.56 -10.94 -25.76
N TYR A 492 18.73 -10.96 -24.46
CA TYR A 492 18.81 -12.16 -23.63
C TYR A 492 17.56 -12.34 -22.79
N LEU A 493 17.17 -13.59 -22.54
CA LEU A 493 16.15 -13.96 -21.57
C LEU A 493 16.80 -14.80 -20.48
N ASN A 494 16.94 -14.24 -19.30
CA ASN A 494 17.61 -14.85 -18.15
C ASN A 494 16.62 -15.28 -17.07
N GLY A 495 17.06 -16.20 -16.21
CA GLY A 495 16.29 -16.66 -15.04
C GLY A 495 15.54 -17.98 -15.28
N LYS A 496 15.47 -18.81 -14.23
CA LYS A 496 14.79 -20.12 -14.28
C LYS A 496 13.29 -19.98 -13.96
N THR A 497 12.97 -19.32 -12.86
CA THR A 497 11.61 -19.19 -12.35
C THR A 497 10.99 -17.85 -12.73
N THR A 498 11.75 -16.77 -12.57
CA THR A 498 11.36 -15.42 -13.01
C THR A 498 12.22 -15.04 -14.18
N LYS A 499 11.64 -15.04 -15.38
CA LYS A 499 12.35 -14.69 -16.59
C LYS A 499 12.50 -13.18 -16.69
N THR A 500 13.68 -12.74 -17.10
CA THR A 500 14.06 -11.33 -17.21
C THR A 500 14.66 -11.09 -18.59
N LEU A 501 14.00 -10.23 -19.36
CA LEU A 501 14.52 -9.76 -20.65
C LEU A 501 15.58 -8.70 -20.39
N LYS A 502 16.70 -8.79 -21.07
CA LYS A 502 17.86 -7.92 -20.87
C LYS A 502 18.57 -7.64 -22.18
N PHE A 503 18.96 -6.39 -22.36
CA PHE A 503 19.86 -5.96 -23.45
C PHE A 503 20.63 -4.70 -23.04
N GLU A 504 21.63 -4.35 -23.81
CA GLU A 504 22.43 -3.13 -23.63
C GLU A 504 22.33 -2.24 -24.87
N SER A 505 22.22 -0.93 -24.65
CA SER A 505 22.30 0.07 -25.71
C SER A 505 23.08 1.28 -25.17
N LYS A 506 24.12 1.69 -25.92
CA LYS A 506 25.00 2.84 -25.58
C LYS A 506 25.55 2.80 -24.14
N GLY A 507 25.89 1.60 -23.67
CA GLY A 507 26.45 1.37 -22.33
C GLY A 507 25.46 1.54 -21.19
N ILE A 508 24.16 1.58 -21.48
CA ILE A 508 23.06 1.54 -20.51
C ILE A 508 22.37 0.19 -20.64
N GLU A 509 22.18 -0.47 -19.53
CA GLU A 509 21.50 -1.75 -19.45
C GLU A 509 19.98 -1.55 -19.35
N TYR A 510 19.20 -2.28 -20.13
CA TYR A 510 17.74 -2.29 -20.15
C TYR A 510 17.25 -3.63 -19.64
N ILE A 511 16.40 -3.64 -18.62
CA ILE A 511 15.94 -4.87 -17.95
C ILE A 511 14.43 -4.84 -17.79
N LYS A 512 13.74 -5.88 -18.26
CA LYS A 512 12.31 -6.10 -18.01
C LYS A 512 12.13 -7.38 -17.21
N PHE A 513 11.68 -7.22 -15.96
CA PHE A 513 11.34 -8.35 -15.09
C PHE A 513 10.01 -8.98 -15.52
N PHE A 514 9.81 -10.24 -15.13
CA PHE A 514 8.57 -11.00 -15.38
C PHE A 514 8.20 -11.15 -16.86
N SER A 515 9.19 -11.17 -17.73
CA SER A 515 9.01 -11.41 -19.16
C SER A 515 8.67 -12.87 -19.46
N SER A 516 8.04 -13.13 -20.61
CA SER A 516 7.74 -14.47 -21.08
C SER A 516 8.69 -14.90 -22.21
N GLU A 517 8.75 -16.21 -22.48
CA GLU A 517 9.47 -16.74 -23.62
C GLU A 517 8.83 -16.34 -24.96
N SER A 518 7.49 -16.32 -24.97
CA SER A 518 6.75 -15.85 -26.15
C SER A 518 7.02 -14.38 -26.48
N GLU A 519 7.11 -13.53 -25.46
CA GLU A 519 7.50 -12.11 -25.63
C GLU A 519 8.91 -11.98 -26.22
N TRP A 520 9.86 -12.74 -25.70
CA TRP A 520 11.25 -12.72 -26.19
C TRP A 520 11.36 -13.25 -27.63
N ILE A 521 10.65 -14.33 -27.98
CA ILE A 521 10.59 -14.87 -29.35
C ILE A 521 9.97 -13.83 -30.28
N ALA A 522 8.81 -13.26 -29.93
CA ALA A 522 8.14 -12.24 -30.73
C ALA A 522 9.06 -11.03 -31.00
N LEU A 523 9.82 -10.59 -30.00
CA LEU A 523 10.76 -9.49 -30.16
C LEU A 523 11.89 -9.84 -31.15
N LYS A 524 12.42 -11.07 -31.11
CA LYS A 524 13.45 -11.56 -32.02
C LYS A 524 12.98 -11.76 -33.46
N ASP A 525 11.71 -12.08 -33.65
CA ASP A 525 11.14 -12.31 -34.98
C ASP A 525 10.94 -11.03 -35.80
N HIS A 526 11.01 -9.84 -35.16
CA HIS A 526 10.86 -8.56 -35.88
C HIS A 526 12.02 -8.24 -36.86
N GLY A 527 13.23 -8.78 -36.65
CA GLY A 527 14.37 -8.53 -37.55
C GLY A 527 15.73 -8.50 -36.85
N GLU A 528 16.82 -8.19 -37.61
CA GLU A 528 18.18 -8.22 -37.07
C GLU A 528 18.53 -7.04 -36.17
N ARG A 529 18.05 -5.85 -36.49
CA ARG A 529 18.28 -4.62 -35.69
C ARG A 529 16.98 -3.90 -35.44
N LEU A 530 16.65 -3.74 -34.17
CA LEU A 530 15.40 -3.15 -33.71
C LEU A 530 15.64 -1.73 -33.20
N VAL A 531 14.65 -0.88 -33.39
CA VAL A 531 14.54 0.42 -32.74
C VAL A 531 13.31 0.37 -31.83
N LEU A 532 13.52 0.62 -30.56
CA LEU A 532 12.48 0.55 -29.54
C LEU A 532 12.22 1.94 -28.95
N ASP A 533 10.95 2.24 -28.68
CA ASP A 533 10.59 3.22 -27.66
C ASP A 533 10.34 2.47 -26.36
N VAL A 534 10.97 2.93 -25.28
CA VAL A 534 10.96 2.26 -23.97
C VAL A 534 10.39 3.21 -22.92
N VAL A 535 9.43 2.72 -22.13
CA VAL A 535 9.00 3.40 -20.91
C VAL A 535 9.59 2.66 -19.72
N GLY A 536 10.30 3.38 -18.83
CA GLY A 536 10.98 2.73 -17.70
C GLY A 536 11.54 3.69 -16.67
N LYS A 537 12.05 3.13 -15.58
CA LYS A 537 12.60 3.81 -14.41
C LYS A 537 14.11 3.72 -14.35
N CYS A 538 14.74 4.76 -13.82
CA CYS A 538 16.18 4.79 -13.60
C CYS A 538 16.58 3.87 -12.46
N SER A 539 17.65 3.10 -12.64
CA SER A 539 18.21 2.24 -11.61
C SER A 539 19.74 2.15 -11.74
N VAL A 540 20.39 1.75 -10.66
CA VAL A 540 21.82 1.44 -10.66
C VAL A 540 21.98 0.05 -10.06
N ASN A 541 22.70 -0.81 -10.79
CA ASN A 541 23.06 -2.13 -10.30
C ASN A 541 24.52 -2.13 -9.83
N GLU A 542 24.73 -2.54 -8.59
CA GLU A 542 26.05 -2.73 -8.02
C GLU A 542 26.29 -4.24 -7.83
N TRP A 543 27.31 -4.74 -8.52
CA TRP A 543 27.69 -6.14 -8.43
C TRP A 543 29.21 -6.29 -8.52
N ASN A 544 29.81 -6.98 -7.56
CA ASN A 544 31.27 -7.21 -7.50
C ASN A 544 32.12 -5.93 -7.62
N GLY A 545 31.65 -4.80 -7.06
CA GLY A 545 32.34 -3.51 -7.15
C GLY A 545 32.16 -2.75 -8.47
N GLU A 546 31.46 -3.34 -9.45
CA GLU A 546 31.08 -2.65 -10.67
C GLU A 546 29.68 -2.01 -10.53
N THR A 547 29.56 -0.78 -11.01
CA THR A 547 28.31 -0.01 -11.01
C THR A 547 27.80 0.15 -12.43
N LYS A 548 26.61 -0.38 -12.74
CA LYS A 548 25.96 -0.26 -14.06
C LYS A 548 24.71 0.60 -13.97
N SER A 549 24.62 1.61 -14.84
CA SER A 549 23.39 2.38 -15.03
C SER A 549 22.38 1.55 -15.80
N GLN A 550 21.16 1.47 -15.28
CA GLN A 550 20.09 0.63 -15.82
C GLN A 550 18.79 1.41 -16.03
N ILE A 551 18.00 0.93 -16.98
CA ILE A 551 16.57 1.27 -17.10
C ILE A 551 15.77 0.01 -16.81
N VAL A 552 14.94 0.06 -15.79
CA VAL A 552 13.96 -0.99 -15.51
C VAL A 552 12.74 -0.72 -16.37
N ILE A 553 12.55 -1.54 -17.38
CA ILE A 553 11.48 -1.39 -18.39
C ILE A 553 10.14 -1.73 -17.77
N GLU A 554 9.17 -0.83 -17.87
CA GLU A 554 7.76 -1.09 -17.61
C GLU A 554 7.01 -1.52 -18.87
N ASP A 555 7.26 -0.82 -19.99
CA ASP A 555 6.64 -1.12 -21.28
C ASP A 555 7.55 -0.72 -22.44
N TYR A 556 7.33 -1.27 -23.63
CA TYR A 556 8.07 -0.90 -24.83
C TYR A 556 7.26 -1.14 -26.09
N ALA A 557 7.68 -0.49 -27.18
CA ALA A 557 7.16 -0.72 -28.52
C ALA A 557 8.29 -0.81 -29.54
N VAL A 558 8.18 -1.71 -30.52
CA VAL A 558 9.07 -1.75 -31.68
C VAL A 558 8.60 -0.70 -32.67
N THR A 559 9.39 0.34 -32.90
CA THR A 559 9.04 1.47 -33.78
C THR A 559 9.59 1.32 -35.17
N GLN A 560 10.76 0.69 -35.30
CA GLN A 560 11.42 0.45 -36.62
C GLN A 560 12.22 -0.85 -36.59
N VAL A 561 12.33 -1.44 -37.76
CA VAL A 561 13.21 -2.58 -38.05
C VAL A 561 14.21 -2.15 -39.13
N LYS A 562 15.48 -2.06 -38.77
CA LYS A 562 16.53 -1.71 -39.72
C LYS A 562 17.12 -2.97 -40.35
N LYS A 563 17.10 -3.08 -41.69
CA LYS A 563 17.83 -4.12 -42.41
C LYS A 563 19.31 -3.81 -42.37
N LYS A 564 20.17 -4.86 -42.35
CA LYS A 564 21.61 -4.71 -42.47
C LYS A 564 21.92 -4.03 -43.80
N GLN A 565 22.54 -2.86 -43.78
CA GLN A 565 23.11 -2.31 -44.99
C GLN A 565 24.33 -3.17 -45.32
N ILE A 566 24.22 -3.98 -46.35
CA ILE A 566 25.40 -4.63 -46.96
C ILE A 566 26.10 -3.52 -47.72
N LEU A 567 27.17 -2.97 -47.17
CA LEU A 567 28.09 -2.13 -47.89
C LEU A 567 28.93 -3.07 -48.78
N PHE A 568 28.67 -3.01 -50.08
CA PHE A 568 29.51 -3.67 -51.09
C PHE A 568 30.80 -2.88 -51.27
#